data_d39e48102da2e2d58830205f949d0fef
#
_entry.id   d39e48102da2e2d58830205f949d0fef
#
_cell.length_a   1.000
_cell.length_b   1.000
_cell.length_c   1.000
_cell.angle_alpha   90.00
_cell.angle_beta   90.00
_cell.angle_gamma   90.00
#
_symmetry.space_group_name_H-M   'P 1'
#
loop_
_entity.id
_entity.type
_entity.pdbx_description
1 polymer ?
#
loop_
_entity_poly.entity_id
_entity_poly.type
_entity_poly.pdbx_seq_one_letter_code
_entity_poly.pdbx_strand_id
1 'polypeptide(L)'
;SERSRGLGDVYKRQVMAQGISINSGLSIGIVTFIVSVAVLSLWFFLKQKPGLGTIFNIVIIAAMLDITIALIPTPETYIMKLLMAAVGVMIVGVGSGIYLIANLGPGPRDGLMTGLQKKTNLPIAAVRSFIEISVASVGWYLGGTIGIGTLMFAFGIGPCIALSLYIIDKIMN
;
A
#
# COMPACT_ATOMS: atom_id res chain seq x y z
N SER A 1 -25.14 4.51 -3.12
CA SER A 1 -24.30 5.14 -4.16
C SER A 1 -23.51 6.36 -3.66
N GLU A 2 -23.92 7.02 -2.58
CA GLU A 2 -23.14 8.14 -1.98
C GLU A 2 -22.05 7.67 -0.99
N ARG A 3 -22.23 6.53 -0.35
CA ARG A 3 -21.20 5.93 0.54
C ARG A 3 -19.87 5.63 -0.19
N SER A 4 -19.91 5.32 -1.47
CA SER A 4 -18.71 5.03 -2.27
C SER A 4 -17.91 6.28 -2.64
N ARG A 5 -18.55 7.45 -2.72
CA ARG A 5 -17.87 8.71 -3.10
C ARG A 5 -17.06 9.32 -1.94
N GLY A 6 -17.51 9.17 -0.71
CA GLY A 6 -16.84 9.73 0.47
C GLY A 6 -15.60 8.93 0.93
N LEU A 7 -15.61 7.61 0.77
CA LEU A 7 -14.49 6.73 1.11
C LEU A 7 -13.28 6.90 0.17
N GLY A 8 -13.50 7.42 -1.03
CA GLY A 8 -12.47 7.55 -2.05
C GLY A 8 -11.31 8.50 -1.69
N ASP A 9 -11.48 9.39 -0.72
CA ASP A 9 -10.51 10.48 -0.55
C ASP A 9 -9.41 10.23 0.47
N VAL A 10 -9.58 9.32 1.42
CA VAL A 10 -8.60 9.07 2.48
C VAL A 10 -7.74 7.83 2.24
N TYR A 11 -8.25 6.84 1.50
CA TYR A 11 -7.60 5.53 1.30
C TYR A 11 -7.12 5.27 -0.14
N LYS A 12 -6.59 6.26 -0.81
CA LYS A 12 -6.24 6.18 -2.25
C LYS A 12 -4.96 5.41 -2.58
N ARG A 13 -4.38 4.72 -1.63
CA ARG A 13 -3.28 3.77 -1.90
C ARG A 13 -3.71 2.56 -2.73
N GLN A 14 -5.01 2.32 -2.79
CA GLN A 14 -5.57 1.13 -3.42
C GLN A 14 -6.57 1.49 -4.52
N VAL A 15 -6.20 2.44 -5.37
CA VAL A 15 -7.02 2.83 -6.52
C VAL A 15 -7.47 1.60 -7.32
N MET A 16 -6.59 0.62 -7.50
CA MET A 16 -6.91 -0.63 -8.16
C MET A 16 -7.87 -1.49 -7.33
N ALA A 17 -7.63 -1.65 -6.03
CA ALA A 17 -8.53 -2.42 -5.16
C ALA A 17 -9.89 -1.75 -5.04
N GLN A 18 -9.93 -0.43 -4.98
CA GLN A 18 -11.18 0.34 -5.00
C GLN A 18 -11.94 0.16 -6.33
N GLY A 19 -11.23 0.27 -7.46
CA GLY A 19 -11.84 0.07 -8.78
C GLY A 19 -12.43 -1.34 -8.93
N ILE A 20 -11.73 -2.36 -8.48
CA ILE A 20 -12.23 -3.74 -8.47
C ILE A 20 -13.41 -3.89 -7.49
N SER A 21 -13.33 -3.31 -6.29
CA SER A 21 -14.40 -3.33 -5.29
C SER A 21 -15.70 -2.72 -5.82
N ILE A 22 -15.62 -1.58 -6.51
CA ILE A 22 -16.78 -0.92 -7.12
C ILE A 22 -17.46 -1.82 -8.16
N ASN A 23 -16.67 -2.52 -8.97
CA ASN A 23 -17.20 -3.39 -10.03
C ASN A 23 -17.63 -4.78 -9.53
N SER A 24 -17.02 -5.30 -8.47
CA SER A 24 -17.31 -6.65 -7.96
C SER A 24 -18.28 -6.69 -6.78
N GLY A 25 -18.50 -5.56 -6.10
CA GLY A 25 -19.29 -5.49 -4.86
C GLY A 25 -18.60 -6.10 -3.64
N LEU A 26 -17.33 -6.53 -3.75
CA LEU A 26 -16.56 -7.08 -2.65
C LEU A 26 -16.01 -5.96 -1.76
N SER A 27 -15.69 -6.26 -0.49
CA SER A 27 -15.03 -5.29 0.39
C SER A 27 -13.61 -4.99 -0.10
N ILE A 28 -13.11 -3.79 0.21
CA ILE A 28 -11.76 -3.36 -0.18
C ILE A 28 -10.70 -4.28 0.43
N GLY A 29 -10.91 -4.76 1.66
CA GLY A 29 -10.01 -5.72 2.32
C GLY A 29 -9.94 -7.04 1.57
N ILE A 30 -11.10 -7.61 1.18
CA ILE A 30 -11.14 -8.87 0.40
C ILE A 30 -10.42 -8.68 -0.95
N VAL A 31 -10.69 -7.60 -1.65
CA VAL A 31 -10.02 -7.31 -2.93
C VAL A 31 -8.51 -7.17 -2.73
N THR A 32 -8.09 -6.47 -1.67
CA THR A 32 -6.67 -6.32 -1.31
C THR A 32 -6.02 -7.66 -1.02
N PHE A 33 -6.72 -8.55 -0.31
CA PHE A 33 -6.25 -9.91 -0.06
C PHE A 33 -6.03 -10.67 -1.38
N ILE A 34 -7.03 -10.67 -2.27
CA ILE A 34 -6.97 -11.35 -3.57
C ILE A 34 -5.82 -10.80 -4.41
N VAL A 35 -5.68 -9.49 -4.52
CA VAL A 35 -4.58 -8.83 -5.25
C VAL A 35 -3.23 -9.20 -4.66
N SER A 36 -3.12 -9.23 -3.32
CA SER A 36 -1.87 -9.60 -2.64
C SER A 36 -1.49 -11.06 -2.92
N VAL A 37 -2.46 -11.98 -2.94
CA VAL A 37 -2.24 -13.38 -3.30
C VAL A 37 -1.83 -13.50 -4.77
N ALA A 38 -2.47 -12.75 -5.67
CA ALA A 38 -2.09 -12.71 -7.08
C ALA A 38 -0.65 -12.19 -7.28
N VAL A 39 -0.28 -11.11 -6.59
CA VAL A 39 1.09 -10.59 -6.59
C VAL A 39 2.08 -11.61 -6.03
N LEU A 40 1.70 -12.32 -4.94
CA LEU A 40 2.54 -13.37 -4.36
C LEU A 40 2.76 -14.54 -5.35
N SER A 41 1.76 -14.86 -6.17
CA SER A 41 1.90 -15.87 -7.22
C SER A 41 2.95 -15.50 -8.28
N LEU A 42 3.13 -14.20 -8.55
CA LEU A 42 4.19 -13.71 -9.44
C LEU A 42 5.59 -13.92 -8.87
N TRP A 43 5.74 -14.03 -7.53
CA TRP A 43 7.03 -14.31 -6.91
C TRP A 43 7.61 -15.65 -7.30
N PHE A 44 6.75 -16.61 -7.64
CA PHE A 44 7.20 -17.91 -8.16
C PHE A 44 8.07 -17.73 -9.40
N PHE A 45 7.66 -16.85 -10.33
CA PHE A 45 8.43 -16.52 -11.52
C PHE A 45 9.69 -15.69 -11.26
N LEU A 46 9.68 -14.94 -10.14
CA LEU A 46 10.80 -14.11 -9.72
C LEU A 46 11.76 -14.84 -8.76
N LYS A 47 11.48 -16.13 -8.46
CA LYS A 47 12.25 -16.96 -7.51
C LYS A 47 12.42 -16.29 -6.13
N GLN A 48 11.44 -15.49 -5.71
CA GLN A 48 11.39 -14.91 -4.37
C GLN A 48 10.69 -15.89 -3.42
N LYS A 49 11.19 -15.99 -2.18
CA LYS A 49 10.57 -16.85 -1.16
C LYS A 49 9.75 -15.98 -0.20
N PRO A 50 8.44 -16.26 -0.04
CA PRO A 50 7.65 -15.56 0.96
C PRO A 50 8.12 -15.95 2.37
N GLY A 51 8.29 -14.96 3.25
CA GLY A 51 8.54 -15.18 4.66
C GLY A 51 7.24 -15.23 5.46
N LEU A 52 7.33 -15.59 6.74
CA LEU A 52 6.19 -15.54 7.65
C LEU A 52 5.58 -14.13 7.72
N GLY A 53 6.42 -13.10 7.77
CA GLY A 53 5.98 -11.71 7.76
C GLY A 53 5.20 -11.34 6.49
N THR A 54 5.51 -11.93 5.34
CA THR A 54 4.77 -11.71 4.09
C THR A 54 3.33 -12.23 4.22
N ILE A 55 3.14 -13.42 4.80
CA ILE A 55 1.82 -14.02 4.98
C ILE A 55 0.99 -13.22 5.98
N PHE A 56 1.58 -12.89 7.14
CA PHE A 56 0.91 -12.07 8.15
C PHE A 56 0.56 -10.68 7.61
N ASN A 57 1.42 -10.07 6.82
CA ASN A 57 1.19 -8.77 6.19
C ASN A 57 -0.08 -8.79 5.32
N ILE A 58 -0.26 -9.81 4.49
CA ILE A 58 -1.44 -9.96 3.62
C ILE A 58 -2.72 -10.01 4.45
N VAL A 59 -2.76 -10.88 5.48
CA VAL A 59 -3.95 -11.10 6.30
C VAL A 59 -4.25 -9.87 7.16
N ILE A 60 -3.25 -9.34 7.84
CA ILE A 60 -3.42 -8.22 8.77
C ILE A 60 -3.83 -6.96 8.01
N ILE A 61 -3.19 -6.64 6.89
CA ILE A 61 -3.56 -5.43 6.12
C ILE A 61 -4.98 -5.55 5.58
N ALA A 62 -5.38 -6.71 5.04
CA ALA A 62 -6.72 -6.90 4.52
C ALA A 62 -7.78 -6.73 5.62
N ALA A 63 -7.59 -7.37 6.78
CA ALA A 63 -8.50 -7.25 7.91
C ALA A 63 -8.55 -5.83 8.47
N MET A 64 -7.38 -5.20 8.68
CA MET A 64 -7.29 -3.84 9.22
C MET A 64 -7.92 -2.80 8.30
N LEU A 65 -7.86 -2.99 6.99
CA LEU A 65 -8.53 -2.10 6.05
C LEU A 65 -10.05 -2.12 6.25
N ASP A 66 -10.66 -3.29 6.25
CA ASP A 66 -12.11 -3.40 6.42
C ASP A 66 -12.57 -2.89 7.79
N ILE A 67 -11.81 -3.21 8.86
CA ILE A 67 -12.09 -2.73 10.22
C ILE A 67 -11.97 -1.20 10.27
N THR A 68 -10.91 -0.64 9.71
CA THR A 68 -10.66 0.80 9.75
C THR A 68 -11.72 1.58 8.95
N ILE A 69 -12.09 1.07 7.78
CA ILE A 69 -13.16 1.68 6.95
C ILE A 69 -14.51 1.63 7.67
N ALA A 70 -14.78 0.58 8.45
CA ALA A 70 -16.01 0.45 9.21
C ALA A 70 -16.07 1.37 10.44
N LEU A 71 -14.92 1.60 11.10
CA LEU A 71 -14.85 2.33 12.36
C LEU A 71 -14.60 3.83 12.21
N ILE A 72 -13.83 4.23 11.19
CA ILE A 72 -13.44 5.63 11.01
C ILE A 72 -14.40 6.31 10.03
N PRO A 73 -15.20 7.28 10.49
CA PRO A 73 -16.07 8.05 9.62
C PRO A 73 -15.23 8.88 8.64
N THR A 74 -15.74 9.04 7.43
CA THR A 74 -15.10 9.87 6.42
C THR A 74 -15.18 11.33 6.82
N PRO A 75 -14.06 12.05 6.91
CA PRO A 75 -14.09 13.47 7.24
C PRO A 75 -14.77 14.27 6.13
N GLU A 76 -15.60 15.22 6.50
CA GLU A 76 -16.32 16.08 5.54
C GLU A 76 -15.40 17.19 5.01
N THR A 77 -14.58 17.75 5.88
CA THR A 77 -13.74 18.90 5.55
C THR A 77 -12.46 18.46 4.82
N TYR A 78 -12.11 19.19 3.75
CA TYR A 78 -10.91 18.93 2.95
C TYR A 78 -9.61 18.95 3.77
N ILE A 79 -9.48 19.90 4.70
CA ILE A 79 -8.32 20.01 5.60
C ILE A 79 -8.18 18.75 6.46
N MET A 80 -9.29 18.24 7.00
CA MET A 80 -9.28 17.02 7.82
C MET A 80 -8.86 15.79 6.99
N LYS A 81 -9.29 15.71 5.73
CA LYS A 81 -8.85 14.66 4.79
C LYS A 81 -7.34 14.71 4.58
N LEU A 82 -6.80 15.91 4.42
CA LEU A 82 -5.36 16.12 4.23
C LEU A 82 -4.55 15.74 5.46
N LEU A 83 -5.00 16.16 6.65
CA LEU A 83 -4.37 15.79 7.92
C LEU A 83 -4.40 14.29 8.17
N MET A 84 -5.55 13.65 7.97
CA MET A 84 -5.66 12.19 8.10
C MET A 84 -4.75 11.45 7.10
N ALA A 85 -4.62 11.94 5.87
CA ALA A 85 -3.70 11.37 4.89
C ALA A 85 -2.24 11.53 5.34
N ALA A 86 -1.85 12.70 5.85
CA ALA A 86 -0.50 12.94 6.36
C ALA A 86 -0.17 12.03 7.56
N VAL A 87 -1.07 11.94 8.53
CA VAL A 87 -0.92 11.04 9.69
C VAL A 87 -0.85 9.59 9.24
N GLY A 88 -1.70 9.18 8.30
CA GLY A 88 -1.69 7.83 7.74
C GLY A 88 -0.36 7.49 7.07
N VAL A 89 0.22 8.41 6.28
CA VAL A 89 1.55 8.25 5.65
C VAL A 89 2.64 8.08 6.71
N MET A 90 2.61 8.88 7.79
CA MET A 90 3.56 8.75 8.89
C MET A 90 3.45 7.39 9.60
N ILE A 91 2.24 6.98 9.98
CA ILE A 91 2.01 5.69 10.67
C ILE A 91 2.49 4.52 9.81
N VAL A 92 2.13 4.51 8.52
CA VAL A 92 2.57 3.47 7.59
C VAL A 92 4.08 3.52 7.37
N GLY A 93 4.68 4.71 7.31
CA GLY A 93 6.13 4.90 7.18
C GLY A 93 6.89 4.33 8.37
N VAL A 94 6.46 4.65 9.58
CA VAL A 94 7.06 4.12 10.83
C VAL A 94 6.85 2.61 10.92
N GLY A 95 5.64 2.12 10.71
CA GLY A 95 5.34 0.69 10.74
C GLY A 95 6.13 -0.10 9.69
N SER A 96 6.31 0.46 8.49
CA SER A 96 7.14 -0.15 7.45
C SER A 96 8.62 -0.19 7.83
N GLY A 97 9.14 0.85 8.49
CA GLY A 97 10.52 0.86 8.99
C GLY A 97 10.76 -0.23 10.03
N ILE A 98 9.88 -0.35 11.02
CA ILE A 98 9.96 -1.40 12.06
C ILE A 98 9.91 -2.80 11.44
N TYR A 99 8.99 -3.02 10.53
CA TYR A 99 8.78 -4.30 9.86
C TYR A 99 9.97 -4.70 8.97
N LEU A 100 10.62 -3.74 8.29
CA LEU A 100 11.80 -4.01 7.47
C LEU A 100 13.00 -4.46 8.31
N ILE A 101 13.18 -3.91 9.51
CA ILE A 101 14.26 -4.29 10.42
C ILE A 101 14.02 -5.70 10.99
N ALA A 102 12.77 -6.08 11.24
CA ALA A 102 12.42 -7.40 11.73
C ALA A 102 12.82 -8.54 10.75
N ASN A 103 13.10 -8.22 9.49
CA ASN A 103 13.59 -9.15 8.46
C ASN A 103 12.78 -10.47 8.34
N LEU A 104 11.49 -10.41 8.64
CA LEU A 104 10.57 -11.56 8.57
C LEU A 104 10.05 -11.85 7.16
N GLY A 105 10.56 -11.14 6.18
CA GLY A 105 10.20 -11.22 4.76
C GLY A 105 9.49 -9.95 4.28
N PRO A 106 9.76 -9.52 3.03
CA PRO A 106 9.16 -8.31 2.48
C PRO A 106 7.65 -8.49 2.24
N GLY A 107 6.88 -7.40 2.29
CA GLY A 107 5.48 -7.42 1.86
C GLY A 107 5.34 -7.87 0.40
N PRO A 108 4.16 -8.34 -0.03
CA PRO A 108 3.97 -8.86 -1.39
C PRO A 108 4.45 -7.91 -2.47
N ARG A 109 4.18 -6.63 -2.30
CA ARG A 109 4.55 -5.56 -3.22
C ARG A 109 6.05 -5.24 -3.19
N ASP A 110 6.62 -5.15 -1.99
CA ASP A 110 8.05 -4.84 -1.82
C ASP A 110 8.92 -5.97 -2.38
N GLY A 111 8.50 -7.21 -2.18
CA GLY A 111 9.16 -8.37 -2.77
C GLY A 111 9.01 -8.45 -4.29
N LEU A 112 7.87 -8.02 -4.86
CA LEU A 112 7.72 -7.87 -6.30
C LEU A 112 8.72 -6.84 -6.85
N MET A 113 8.85 -5.69 -6.18
CA MET A 113 9.81 -4.65 -6.58
C MET A 113 11.25 -5.15 -6.53
N THR A 114 11.66 -5.78 -5.43
CA THR A 114 13.02 -6.31 -5.27
C THR A 114 13.30 -7.47 -6.22
N GLY A 115 12.32 -8.33 -6.47
CA GLY A 115 12.42 -9.41 -7.45
C GLY A 115 12.59 -8.89 -8.87
N LEU A 116 11.80 -7.88 -9.24
CA LEU A 116 11.87 -7.26 -10.57
C LEU A 116 13.19 -6.49 -10.74
N GLN A 117 13.65 -5.77 -9.70
CA GLN A 117 14.94 -5.10 -9.68
C GLN A 117 16.09 -6.09 -9.97
N LYS A 118 16.11 -7.22 -9.27
CA LYS A 118 17.15 -8.24 -9.48
C LYS A 118 17.12 -8.84 -10.87
N LYS A 119 15.94 -8.95 -11.48
CA LYS A 119 15.78 -9.56 -12.81
C LYS A 119 16.08 -8.58 -13.95
N THR A 120 15.79 -7.29 -13.76
CA THR A 120 15.93 -6.26 -14.79
C THR A 120 17.18 -5.42 -14.66
N ASN A 121 17.89 -5.49 -13.52
CA ASN A 121 19.02 -4.63 -13.16
C ASN A 121 18.70 -3.11 -13.20
N LEU A 122 17.41 -2.76 -13.15
CA LEU A 122 16.98 -1.37 -13.09
C LEU A 122 17.08 -0.82 -11.66
N PRO A 123 17.28 0.49 -11.47
CA PRO A 123 17.25 1.07 -10.13
C PRO A 123 15.88 0.89 -9.49
N ILE A 124 15.86 0.60 -8.18
CA ILE A 124 14.62 0.30 -7.44
C ILE A 124 13.57 1.41 -7.57
N ALA A 125 14.02 2.66 -7.67
CA ALA A 125 13.14 3.82 -7.87
C ALA A 125 12.38 3.73 -9.20
N ALA A 126 13.03 3.33 -10.29
CA ALA A 126 12.40 3.18 -11.60
C ALA A 126 11.39 2.02 -11.60
N VAL A 127 11.75 0.86 -11.02
CA VAL A 127 10.86 -0.28 -10.88
C VAL A 127 9.63 0.09 -10.03
N ARG A 128 9.85 0.80 -8.94
CA ARG A 128 8.78 1.29 -8.07
C ARG A 128 7.84 2.22 -8.82
N SER A 129 8.37 3.24 -9.48
CA SER A 129 7.56 4.19 -10.27
C SER A 129 6.75 3.49 -11.36
N PHE A 130 7.35 2.53 -12.06
CA PHE A 130 6.66 1.75 -13.08
C PHE A 130 5.48 0.96 -12.51
N ILE A 131 5.68 0.25 -11.40
CA ILE A 131 4.61 -0.52 -10.73
C ILE A 131 3.51 0.44 -10.23
N GLU A 132 3.89 1.56 -9.58
CA GLU A 132 2.93 2.54 -9.08
C GLU A 132 2.07 3.13 -10.19
N ILE A 133 2.69 3.55 -11.29
CA ILE A 133 1.98 4.12 -12.45
C ILE A 133 1.06 3.06 -13.07
N SER A 134 1.55 1.83 -13.26
CA SER A 134 0.74 0.75 -13.84
C SER A 134 -0.49 0.44 -12.99
N VAL A 135 -0.30 0.28 -11.67
CA VAL A 135 -1.38 -0.01 -10.72
C VAL A 135 -2.38 1.14 -10.63
N ALA A 136 -1.90 2.38 -10.61
CA ALA A 136 -2.74 3.57 -10.58
C ALA A 136 -3.55 3.72 -11.88
N SER A 137 -2.94 3.48 -13.03
CA SER A 137 -3.61 3.55 -14.34
C SER A 137 -4.72 2.51 -14.47
N VAL A 138 -4.44 1.25 -14.10
CA VAL A 138 -5.45 0.17 -14.10
C VAL A 138 -6.57 0.49 -13.13
N GLY A 139 -6.24 0.96 -11.92
CA GLY A 139 -7.25 1.31 -10.93
C GLY A 139 -8.13 2.49 -11.38
N TRP A 140 -7.54 3.48 -12.02
CA TRP A 140 -8.30 4.60 -12.59
C TRP A 140 -9.22 4.15 -13.72
N TYR A 141 -8.74 3.30 -14.61
CA TYR A 141 -9.57 2.72 -15.68
C TYR A 141 -10.77 1.94 -15.13
N LEU A 142 -10.60 1.25 -13.99
CA LEU A 142 -11.66 0.52 -13.29
C LEU A 142 -12.59 1.42 -12.45
N GLY A 143 -12.46 2.75 -12.55
CA GLY A 143 -13.33 3.70 -11.84
C GLY A 143 -12.84 4.10 -10.44
N GLY A 144 -11.63 3.71 -10.06
CA GLY A 144 -10.97 4.20 -8.85
C GLY A 144 -10.60 5.69 -9.00
N THR A 145 -10.60 6.42 -7.88
CA THR A 145 -10.29 7.85 -7.90
C THR A 145 -8.84 8.11 -7.51
N ILE A 146 -8.11 8.85 -8.33
CA ILE A 146 -6.78 9.38 -8.01
C ILE A 146 -6.95 10.76 -7.38
N GLY A 147 -6.40 10.97 -6.20
CA GLY A 147 -6.48 12.24 -5.51
C GLY A 147 -5.20 12.63 -4.80
N ILE A 148 -5.21 13.78 -4.14
CA ILE A 148 -4.05 14.35 -3.44
C ILE A 148 -3.48 13.39 -2.40
N GLY A 149 -4.31 12.61 -1.70
CA GLY A 149 -3.85 11.58 -0.78
C GLY A 149 -2.99 10.50 -1.44
N THR A 150 -3.26 10.13 -2.70
CA THR A 150 -2.44 9.19 -3.47
C THR A 150 -1.06 9.80 -3.77
N LEU A 151 -1.01 11.09 -4.13
CA LEU A 151 0.24 11.79 -4.37
C LEU A 151 1.05 11.96 -3.08
N MET A 152 0.40 12.38 -1.98
CA MET A 152 1.04 12.46 -0.66
C MET A 152 1.65 11.13 -0.23
N PHE A 153 0.93 10.04 -0.47
CA PHE A 153 1.46 8.72 -0.16
C PHE A 153 2.65 8.37 -1.08
N ALA A 154 2.53 8.56 -2.39
CA ALA A 154 3.55 8.20 -3.36
C ALA A 154 4.89 8.93 -3.09
N PHE A 155 4.82 10.21 -2.75
CA PHE A 155 6.02 11.02 -2.44
C PHE A 155 6.43 11.01 -0.98
N GLY A 156 5.49 10.85 -0.04
CA GLY A 156 5.74 10.93 1.40
C GLY A 156 6.24 9.65 2.03
N ILE A 157 5.83 8.47 1.53
CA ILE A 157 6.14 7.20 2.17
C ILE A 157 7.64 6.87 2.16
N GLY A 158 8.35 7.18 1.08
CA GLY A 158 9.78 6.95 0.96
C GLY A 158 10.60 7.69 2.03
N PRO A 159 10.48 9.01 2.12
CA PRO A 159 11.11 9.79 3.19
C PRO A 159 10.72 9.34 4.60
N CYS A 160 9.44 9.01 4.85
CA CYS A 160 8.99 8.53 6.15
C CYS A 160 9.63 7.20 6.55
N ILE A 161 9.77 6.26 5.63
CA ILE A 161 10.47 4.99 5.86
C ILE A 161 11.95 5.24 6.13
N ALA A 162 12.61 6.08 5.33
CA ALA A 162 14.03 6.40 5.52
C ALA A 162 14.28 7.04 6.88
N LEU A 163 13.42 7.98 7.30
CA LEU A 163 13.49 8.62 8.61
C LEU A 163 13.28 7.60 9.74
N SER A 164 12.29 6.72 9.59
CA SER A 164 12.03 5.66 10.57
C SER A 164 13.24 4.74 10.75
N LEU A 165 13.84 4.28 9.65
CA LEU A 165 15.04 3.45 9.68
C LEU A 165 16.20 4.16 10.35
N TYR A 166 16.43 5.44 10.04
CA TYR A 166 17.47 6.25 10.66
C TYR A 166 17.30 6.40 12.17
N ILE A 167 16.05 6.67 12.62
CA ILE A 167 15.74 6.81 14.05
C ILE A 167 15.97 5.48 14.78
N ILE A 168 15.52 4.37 14.21
CA ILE A 168 15.66 3.05 14.84
C ILE A 168 17.14 2.65 14.90
N ASP A 169 17.89 2.86 13.83
CA ASP A 169 19.35 2.57 13.82
C ASP A 169 20.06 3.36 14.92
N LYS A 170 19.69 4.63 15.12
CA LYS A 170 20.25 5.49 16.17
C LYS A 170 19.84 5.07 17.60
N ILE A 171 18.70 4.43 17.77
CA ILE A 171 18.23 3.94 19.09
C ILE A 171 18.90 2.60 19.44
N MET A 172 19.20 1.79 18.43
CA MET A 172 19.77 0.45 18.61
C MET A 172 21.32 0.43 18.71
N ASN A 173 21.98 1.50 18.28
CA ASN A 173 23.42 1.75 18.43
C ASN A 173 23.70 2.78 19.53
#